data_8f05d3a4efe707750186120a334847cf
#
_entry.id   8f05d3a4efe707750186120a334847cf
#
_cell.length_a   1.000
_cell.length_b   1.000
_cell.length_c   1.000
_cell.angle_alpha   90.00
_cell.angle_beta   90.00
_cell.angle_gamma   90.00
#
_symmetry.space_group_name_H-M   'P 1'
#
loop_
_entity.id
_entity.type
_entity.pdbx_description
1 polymer ?
#
loop_
_entity_poly.entity_id
_entity_poly.type
_entity_poly.pdbx_seq_one_letter_code
_entity_poly.pdbx_strand_id
1 'polypeptide(L)'
;MTDRGASGKHILLLDDEEAILLPTAKYFRGLGCTVDMAREPEEAEALISHRRYDLVILDLRVTRFGGAEGLEVLREIRRRDHGTSVIVLSAYISPEVEEEARALGADGVLRKPQPLPDLAHLAFALMGMPRG
;
A
#
# COMPACT_ATOMS: atom_id res chain seq x y z
N MET A 1 4.18 21.27 19.84
CA MET A 1 4.73 19.96 19.81
C MET A 1 4.23 19.18 18.62
N THR A 2 5.01 18.32 18.15
CA THR A 2 4.69 17.59 16.93
C THR A 2 3.64 16.53 17.19
N ASP A 3 2.71 16.43 16.28
CA ASP A 3 1.74 15.37 16.29
C ASP A 3 2.44 14.03 16.02
N ARG A 4 2.12 13.01 16.78
CA ARG A 4 2.73 11.69 16.65
C ARG A 4 1.86 10.71 15.90
N GLY A 5 0.62 11.08 15.54
CA GLY A 5 -0.26 10.17 14.87
C GLY A 5 0.26 9.74 13.53
N ALA A 6 0.39 10.68 12.60
CA ALA A 6 0.86 10.40 11.25
C ALA A 6 2.35 10.62 11.12
N SER A 7 2.91 11.53 11.93
CA SER A 7 4.29 11.94 11.79
C SER A 7 5.24 10.79 12.07
N GLY A 8 6.22 10.62 11.21
CA GLY A 8 7.22 9.59 11.39
C GLY A 8 6.87 8.25 10.80
N LYS A 9 5.66 8.09 10.28
CA LYS A 9 5.30 6.84 9.64
C LYS A 9 5.94 6.75 8.26
N HIS A 10 6.36 5.53 7.90
CA HIS A 10 6.99 5.27 6.62
C HIS A 10 6.04 4.52 5.73
N ILE A 11 5.76 5.06 4.56
CA ILE A 11 4.77 4.51 3.64
C ILE A 11 5.42 4.24 2.30
N LEU A 12 5.10 3.10 1.71
CA LEU A 12 5.50 2.77 0.35
C LEU A 12 4.25 2.77 -0.52
N LEU A 13 4.32 3.47 -1.65
CA LEU A 13 3.25 3.48 -2.64
C LEU A 13 3.74 2.79 -3.90
N LEU A 14 2.97 1.82 -4.38
CA LEU A 14 3.26 1.13 -5.64
C LEU A 14 2.12 1.37 -6.60
N ASP A 15 2.36 2.12 -7.67
CA ASP A 15 1.37 2.41 -8.70
C ASP A 15 2.11 2.92 -9.93
N ASP A 16 1.76 2.43 -11.11
CA ASP A 16 2.44 2.88 -12.31
C ASP A 16 1.80 4.13 -12.92
N GLU A 17 0.67 4.56 -12.39
CA GLU A 17 0.00 5.76 -12.89
C GLU A 17 0.45 6.98 -12.08
N GLU A 18 1.28 7.81 -12.69
CA GLU A 18 1.78 8.98 -11.99
C GLU A 18 0.69 9.95 -11.59
N ALA A 19 -0.40 9.98 -12.36
CA ALA A 19 -1.53 10.84 -12.01
C ALA A 19 -2.16 10.45 -10.69
N ILE A 20 -1.94 9.23 -10.22
CA ILE A 20 -2.41 8.79 -8.92
C ILE A 20 -1.27 8.80 -7.92
N LEU A 21 -0.11 8.34 -8.32
CA LEU A 21 1.03 8.17 -7.43
C LEU A 21 1.50 9.49 -6.83
N LEU A 22 1.69 10.49 -7.67
CA LEU A 22 2.26 11.75 -7.20
C LEU A 22 1.34 12.51 -6.24
N PRO A 23 0.04 12.68 -6.55
CA PRO A 23 -0.83 13.36 -5.61
C PRO A 23 -0.98 12.60 -4.30
N THR A 24 -1.01 11.27 -4.35
CA THR A 24 -1.13 10.47 -3.14
C THR A 24 0.10 10.65 -2.27
N ALA A 25 1.30 10.60 -2.86
CA ALA A 25 2.52 10.80 -2.11
C ALA A 25 2.56 12.19 -1.48
N LYS A 26 2.17 13.19 -2.25
CA LYS A 26 2.17 14.56 -1.75
C LYS A 26 1.21 14.71 -0.58
N TYR A 27 0.05 14.09 -0.67
CA TYR A 27 -0.95 14.18 0.37
C TYR A 27 -0.42 13.59 1.69
N PHE A 28 0.14 12.38 1.63
CA PHE A 28 0.65 11.74 2.84
C PHE A 28 1.88 12.45 3.39
N ARG A 29 2.73 12.99 2.52
CA ARG A 29 3.87 13.78 2.99
C ARG A 29 3.40 15.03 3.70
N GLY A 30 2.31 15.63 3.22
CA GLY A 30 1.74 16.79 3.87
C GLY A 30 1.20 16.49 5.25
N LEU A 31 0.90 15.21 5.53
CA LEU A 31 0.44 14.78 6.85
C LEU A 31 1.59 14.34 7.75
N GLY A 32 2.83 14.48 7.29
CA GLY A 32 3.99 14.18 8.12
C GLY A 32 4.61 12.81 7.88
N CYS A 33 4.14 12.08 6.89
CA CYS A 33 4.68 10.76 6.60
C CYS A 33 5.90 10.85 5.70
N THR A 34 6.80 9.89 5.83
CA THR A 34 7.86 9.67 4.87
C THR A 34 7.32 8.71 3.82
N VAL A 35 7.39 9.08 2.54
CA VAL A 35 6.78 8.29 1.48
C VAL A 35 7.81 7.96 0.42
N ASP A 36 7.95 6.68 0.11
CA ASP A 36 8.71 6.22 -1.03
C ASP A 36 7.73 5.76 -2.10
N MET A 37 8.12 5.91 -3.35
CA MET A 37 7.28 5.56 -4.48
C MET A 37 7.94 4.51 -5.33
N ALA A 38 7.17 3.54 -5.79
CA ALA A 38 7.60 2.55 -6.75
C ALA A 38 6.57 2.49 -7.86
N ARG A 39 7.03 2.31 -9.08
CA ARG A 39 6.15 2.24 -10.24
C ARG A 39 6.01 0.83 -10.77
N GLU A 40 6.88 -0.06 -10.31
CA GLU A 40 6.88 -1.44 -10.75
C GLU A 40 7.13 -2.36 -9.55
N PRO A 41 6.66 -3.61 -9.63
CA PRO A 41 6.83 -4.53 -8.52
C PRO A 41 8.30 -4.74 -8.13
N GLU A 42 9.20 -4.76 -9.11
CA GLU A 42 10.63 -4.95 -8.81
C GLU A 42 11.19 -3.81 -7.97
N GLU A 43 10.75 -2.58 -8.26
CA GLU A 43 11.18 -1.44 -7.45
C GLU A 43 10.66 -1.58 -6.02
N ALA A 44 9.40 -1.98 -5.89
CA ALA A 44 8.81 -2.14 -4.57
C ALA A 44 9.54 -3.21 -3.77
N GLU A 45 9.85 -4.33 -4.42
CA GLU A 45 10.54 -5.42 -3.74
C GLU A 45 11.93 -5.00 -3.31
N ALA A 46 12.63 -4.23 -4.14
CA ALA A 46 13.94 -3.73 -3.76
C ALA A 46 13.85 -2.83 -2.54
N LEU A 47 12.87 -1.95 -2.50
CA LEU A 47 12.70 -1.06 -1.36
C LEU A 47 12.36 -1.82 -0.10
N ILE A 48 11.46 -2.80 -0.21
CA ILE A 48 11.08 -3.62 0.93
C ILE A 48 12.27 -4.39 1.49
N SER A 49 13.19 -4.79 0.64
CA SER A 49 14.35 -5.55 1.09
C SER A 49 15.35 -4.69 1.87
N HIS A 50 15.27 -3.38 1.74
CA HIS A 50 16.23 -2.48 2.37
C HIS A 50 15.63 -1.63 3.48
N ARG A 51 14.31 -1.57 3.56
CA ARG A 51 13.66 -0.65 4.49
C ARG A 51 12.36 -1.26 4.99
N ARG A 52 12.04 -0.99 6.24
CA ARG A 52 10.78 -1.41 6.82
C ARG A 52 9.75 -0.30 6.67
N TYR A 53 8.52 -0.67 6.32
CA TYR A 53 7.43 0.28 6.15
C TYR A 53 6.33 -0.01 7.15
N ASP A 54 5.67 1.06 7.60
CA ASP A 54 4.49 0.92 8.45
C ASP A 54 3.26 0.59 7.62
N LEU A 55 3.25 1.05 6.37
CA LEU A 55 2.12 0.85 5.48
C LEU A 55 2.62 0.73 4.05
N VAL A 56 2.02 -0.18 3.31
CA VAL A 56 2.22 -0.26 1.87
C VAL A 56 0.85 -0.14 1.21
N ILE A 57 0.72 0.81 0.27
CA ILE A 57 -0.48 0.92 -0.55
C ILE A 57 -0.05 0.49 -1.93
N LEU A 58 -0.62 -0.60 -2.41
CA LEU A 58 -0.18 -1.16 -3.68
C LEU A 58 -1.33 -1.30 -4.67
N ASP A 59 -1.02 -1.00 -5.91
CA ASP A 59 -1.92 -1.22 -7.02
C ASP A 59 -1.79 -2.67 -7.45
N LEU A 60 -2.90 -3.40 -7.33
CA LEU A 60 -2.92 -4.80 -7.72
C LEU A 60 -3.34 -4.84 -9.18
N ARG A 61 -2.37 -4.85 -10.05
CA ARG A 61 -2.65 -4.86 -11.48
C ARG A 61 -2.86 -6.27 -11.97
N VAL A 62 -3.92 -6.42 -12.76
CA VAL A 62 -4.13 -7.66 -13.49
C VAL A 62 -3.52 -7.42 -14.87
N THR A 63 -2.39 -8.06 -15.13
CA THR A 63 -1.67 -7.83 -16.37
C THR A 63 -2.34 -8.54 -17.53
N ARG A 64 -1.89 -8.20 -18.73
CA ARG A 64 -2.37 -8.85 -19.92
C ARG A 64 -2.06 -10.35 -19.94
N PHE A 65 -1.15 -10.77 -19.10
CA PHE A 65 -0.79 -12.19 -19.01
C PHE A 65 -1.60 -12.91 -17.93
N GLY A 66 -2.61 -12.25 -17.39
CA GLY A 66 -3.50 -12.88 -16.44
C GLY A 66 -2.98 -12.95 -15.03
N GLY A 67 -1.81 -12.42 -14.79
CA GLY A 67 -1.23 -12.41 -13.45
C GLY A 67 -1.57 -11.14 -12.70
N ALA A 68 -1.56 -11.23 -11.38
CA ALA A 68 -1.67 -10.06 -10.51
C ALA A 68 -0.31 -9.85 -9.89
N GLU A 69 0.48 -8.98 -10.50
CA GLU A 69 1.87 -8.79 -10.09
C GLU A 69 1.97 -8.26 -8.67
N GLY A 70 0.98 -7.48 -8.24
CA GLY A 70 0.99 -6.96 -6.89
C GLY A 70 0.86 -8.03 -5.83
N LEU A 71 0.32 -9.21 -6.18
CA LEU A 71 0.22 -10.29 -5.21
C LEU A 71 1.59 -10.81 -4.80
N GLU A 72 2.56 -10.77 -5.72
CA GLU A 72 3.92 -11.18 -5.37
C GLU A 72 4.54 -10.22 -4.38
N VAL A 73 4.28 -8.92 -4.55
CA VAL A 73 4.76 -7.93 -3.61
C VAL A 73 4.15 -8.18 -2.22
N LEU A 74 2.85 -8.49 -2.20
CA LEU A 74 2.17 -8.78 -0.94
C LEU A 74 2.77 -9.99 -0.25
N ARG A 75 3.04 -11.05 -1.01
CA ARG A 75 3.68 -12.24 -0.44
C ARG A 75 5.04 -11.89 0.15
N GLU A 76 5.81 -11.08 -0.55
CA GLU A 76 7.13 -10.70 -0.09
C GLU A 76 7.06 -9.89 1.19
N ILE A 77 6.10 -8.97 1.28
CA ILE A 77 5.90 -8.17 2.49
C ILE A 77 5.62 -9.09 3.67
N ARG A 78 4.68 -10.01 3.51
CA ARG A 78 4.29 -10.87 4.61
C ARG A 78 5.39 -11.85 5.00
N ARG A 79 6.21 -12.24 4.05
CA ARG A 79 7.33 -13.11 4.36
C ARG A 79 8.36 -12.41 5.22
N ARG A 80 8.51 -11.09 5.05
CA ARG A 80 9.52 -10.31 5.76
C ARG A 80 9.00 -9.67 7.03
N ASP A 81 7.76 -9.21 7.01
CA ASP A 81 7.25 -8.40 8.13
C ASP A 81 5.73 -8.54 8.22
N HIS A 82 5.27 -9.14 9.31
CA HIS A 82 3.84 -9.28 9.53
C HIS A 82 3.22 -8.02 10.11
N GLY A 83 4.03 -7.07 10.57
CA GLY A 83 3.54 -5.87 11.21
C GLY A 83 3.18 -4.76 10.24
N THR A 84 3.63 -4.84 8.98
CA THR A 84 3.31 -3.84 7.97
C THR A 84 1.84 -3.93 7.59
N SER A 85 1.14 -2.79 7.62
CA SER A 85 -0.23 -2.76 7.12
C SER A 85 -0.22 -2.68 5.61
N VAL A 86 -1.14 -3.36 4.95
CA VAL A 86 -1.19 -3.36 3.49
C VAL A 86 -2.59 -3.04 3.01
N ILE A 87 -2.69 -2.02 2.16
CA ILE A 87 -3.92 -1.67 1.46
C ILE A 87 -3.71 -1.95 -0.01
N VAL A 88 -4.58 -2.75 -0.59
CA VAL A 88 -4.61 -2.97 -2.03
C VAL A 88 -5.60 -1.98 -2.64
N LEU A 89 -5.16 -1.26 -3.65
CA LEU A 89 -5.96 -0.22 -4.28
C LEU A 89 -5.85 -0.39 -5.78
N SER A 90 -6.95 -0.76 -6.45
CA SER A 90 -6.88 -1.07 -7.87
C SER A 90 -8.16 -0.69 -8.59
N ALA A 91 -8.03 -0.35 -9.88
CA ALA A 91 -9.18 0.04 -10.68
C ALA A 91 -10.09 -1.14 -10.97
N TYR A 92 -9.54 -2.33 -11.01
CA TYR A 92 -10.32 -3.51 -11.32
C TYR A 92 -9.88 -4.68 -10.44
N ILE A 93 -10.82 -5.21 -9.66
CA ILE A 93 -10.55 -6.32 -8.76
C ILE A 93 -11.70 -7.30 -8.88
N SER A 94 -11.40 -8.53 -9.29
CA SER A 94 -12.41 -9.58 -9.30
C SER A 94 -12.59 -10.12 -7.90
N PRO A 95 -13.73 -10.76 -7.62
CA PRO A 95 -13.93 -11.37 -6.31
C PRO A 95 -12.85 -12.38 -5.97
N GLU A 96 -12.38 -13.13 -6.96
CA GLU A 96 -11.34 -14.13 -6.72
C GLU A 96 -10.02 -13.49 -6.34
N VAL A 97 -9.66 -12.39 -7.01
CA VAL A 97 -8.42 -11.68 -6.70
C VAL A 97 -8.53 -11.02 -5.33
N GLU A 98 -9.69 -10.46 -5.01
CA GLU A 98 -9.87 -9.86 -3.70
C GLU A 98 -9.72 -10.89 -2.59
N GLU A 99 -10.32 -12.06 -2.78
CA GLU A 99 -10.21 -13.13 -1.80
C GLU A 99 -8.77 -13.57 -1.63
N GLU A 100 -8.05 -13.70 -2.74
CA GLU A 100 -6.66 -14.11 -2.68
C GLU A 100 -5.80 -13.05 -1.97
N ALA A 101 -6.05 -11.79 -2.26
CA ALA A 101 -5.30 -10.71 -1.60
C ALA A 101 -5.51 -10.73 -0.10
N ARG A 102 -6.76 -10.91 0.33
CA ARG A 102 -7.05 -10.97 1.76
C ARG A 102 -6.43 -12.21 2.40
N ALA A 103 -6.47 -13.34 1.70
CA ALA A 103 -5.86 -14.57 2.21
C ALA A 103 -4.34 -14.40 2.36
N LEU A 104 -3.73 -13.60 1.51
CA LEU A 104 -2.29 -13.33 1.59
C LEU A 104 -1.95 -12.25 2.61
N GLY A 105 -2.95 -11.65 3.26
CA GLY A 105 -2.70 -10.75 4.36
C GLY A 105 -2.95 -9.29 4.09
N ALA A 106 -3.67 -8.94 3.01
CA ALA A 106 -4.05 -7.56 2.79
C ALA A 106 -5.04 -7.14 3.88
N ASP A 107 -4.81 -5.97 4.46
CA ASP A 107 -5.67 -5.44 5.51
C ASP A 107 -6.85 -4.67 4.94
N GLY A 108 -6.72 -4.16 3.73
CA GLY A 108 -7.80 -3.49 3.05
C GLY A 108 -7.70 -3.73 1.55
N VAL A 109 -8.83 -3.86 0.89
CA VAL A 109 -8.89 -4.01 -0.56
C VAL A 109 -9.93 -3.04 -1.06
N LEU A 110 -9.50 -2.04 -1.82
CA LEU A 110 -10.35 -0.94 -2.24
C LEU A 110 -10.26 -0.72 -3.75
N ARG A 111 -11.34 -0.20 -4.32
CA ARG A 111 -11.36 0.15 -5.73
C ARG A 111 -10.88 1.59 -5.92
N LYS A 112 -10.19 1.84 -7.01
CA LYS A 112 -9.88 3.20 -7.44
C LYS A 112 -11.10 3.80 -8.12
N PRO A 113 -11.29 5.10 -8.04
CA PRO A 113 -10.53 6.04 -7.22
C PRO A 113 -11.05 6.08 -5.80
N GLN A 114 -10.18 6.49 -4.88
CA GLN A 114 -10.57 6.71 -3.50
C GLN A 114 -10.22 8.15 -3.15
N PRO A 115 -11.13 8.89 -2.52
CA PRO A 115 -10.78 10.23 -2.04
C PRO A 115 -9.61 10.13 -1.07
N LEU A 116 -8.63 11.01 -1.23
CA LEU A 116 -7.42 10.93 -0.41
C LEU A 116 -7.71 11.04 1.08
N PRO A 117 -8.65 11.91 1.54
CA PRO A 117 -8.94 11.91 2.97
C PRO A 117 -9.48 10.58 3.48
N ASP A 118 -10.30 9.90 2.68
CA ASP A 118 -10.84 8.60 3.08
C ASP A 118 -9.73 7.56 3.15
N LEU A 119 -8.85 7.57 2.16
CA LEU A 119 -7.73 6.65 2.13
C LEU A 119 -6.82 6.87 3.33
N ALA A 120 -6.54 8.13 3.65
CA ALA A 120 -5.68 8.44 4.79
C ALA A 120 -6.34 8.03 6.10
N HIS A 121 -7.65 8.20 6.21
CA HIS A 121 -8.37 7.80 7.42
C HIS A 121 -8.20 6.29 7.67
N LEU A 122 -8.40 5.49 6.63
CA LEU A 122 -8.21 4.05 6.78
C LEU A 122 -6.76 3.72 7.08
N ALA A 123 -5.83 4.36 6.37
CA ALA A 123 -4.40 4.10 6.55
C ALA A 123 -3.98 4.33 7.99
N PHE A 124 -4.38 5.46 8.57
CA PHE A 124 -3.98 5.77 9.93
C PHE A 124 -4.66 4.87 10.95
N ALA A 125 -5.90 4.47 10.68
CA ALA A 125 -6.58 3.52 11.56
C ALA A 125 -5.83 2.20 11.58
N LEU A 126 -5.39 1.72 10.41
CA LEU A 126 -4.66 0.46 10.34
C LEU A 126 -3.30 0.55 11.03
N MET A 127 -2.59 1.66 10.83
CA MET A 127 -1.26 1.83 11.42
C MET A 127 -1.32 2.04 12.93
N GLY A 128 -2.44 2.56 13.43
CA GLY A 128 -2.59 2.81 14.85
C GLY A 128 -3.16 1.65 15.64
N MET A 129 -3.64 0.61 14.97
CA MET A 129 -4.27 -0.52 15.63
C MET A 129 -3.28 -1.64 15.88
N PRO A 130 -3.34 -2.27 17.06
CA PRO A 130 -2.48 -3.42 17.32
C PRO A 130 -2.82 -4.55 16.36
N ARG A 131 -1.82 -5.24 15.90
CA ARG A 131 -2.02 -6.39 15.03
C ARG A 131 -2.00 -7.64 15.91
N GLY A 132 -3.15 -8.22 16.00
CA GLY A 132 -3.39 -9.31 16.91
C GLY A 132 -3.00 -10.65 16.42
#